data_3ac1ab3b2a30dbf00be5ed7a8bf54b86
#
_entry.id   3ac1ab3b2a30dbf00be5ed7a8bf54b86
#
_cell.length_a   1.000
_cell.length_b   1.000
_cell.length_c   1.000
_cell.angle_alpha   90.00
_cell.angle_beta   90.00
_cell.angle_gamma   90.00
#
_symmetry.space_group_name_H-M   'P 1'
#
loop_
_entity.id
_entity.type
_entity.pdbx_description
1 polymer ?
#
loop_
_entity_poly.entity_id
_entity_poly.type
_entity_poly.pdbx_seq_one_letter_code
_entity_poly.pdbx_strand_id
1 'polypeptide(L)'
;VQAVKESGPAVVGITTQVFQKDIFNRTIYAGEGVGSGVLIDNEGHIVTNNHVVAGAKNGEVTVSLSDGSTVTGTVIGTDSQTDLAVVKIKPPKDIKPIKIGDSDSVQVGEPAIAIGNPLGLEFKGSVTSGVISALARTIDEQGQRFPLIQTDAAINPGNSGGALINADGELIGINSSKISKEGIEGMGFAIPINSAMTIVDSIIKNGKVIRPYIGVWAVDRQTAARNNVSYEGDGLLIVQLDSNGPAAQAGLVEGDTIAQIDGKDITTLLELKEQIDAKSPGDTILVSYTHNGKMKSTKIKLGQAASK
;
A
#
# COMPACT_ATOMS: atom_id res chain seq x y z
N VAL A 1 2.19 28.56 -3.08
CA VAL A 1 1.69 29.16 -1.82
C VAL A 1 0.19 28.89 -1.67
N GLN A 2 -0.62 29.18 -2.68
CA GLN A 2 -2.09 29.01 -2.59
C GLN A 2 -2.48 27.54 -2.36
N ALA A 3 -1.93 26.60 -3.14
CA ALA A 3 -2.17 25.16 -3.00
C ALA A 3 -1.96 24.68 -1.55
N VAL A 4 -0.83 25.07 -0.92
CA VAL A 4 -0.51 24.68 0.47
C VAL A 4 -1.48 25.30 1.48
N LYS A 5 -1.96 26.53 1.25
CA LYS A 5 -2.95 27.17 2.14
C LYS A 5 -4.29 26.45 2.12
N GLU A 6 -4.68 25.93 0.96
CA GLU A 6 -5.96 25.22 0.78
C GLU A 6 -5.88 23.79 1.29
N SER A 7 -4.81 23.07 0.98
CA SER A 7 -4.68 21.63 1.28
C SER A 7 -4.01 21.34 2.61
N GLY A 8 -3.12 22.23 3.08
CA GLY A 8 -2.36 22.04 4.33
C GLY A 8 -3.23 21.77 5.57
N PRO A 9 -4.37 22.47 5.77
CA PRO A 9 -5.24 22.21 6.91
C PRO A 9 -5.79 20.77 6.99
N ALA A 10 -5.90 20.06 5.87
CA ALA A 10 -6.34 18.68 5.83
C ALA A 10 -5.22 17.67 6.17
N VAL A 11 -3.96 18.13 6.22
CA VAL A 11 -2.82 17.25 6.59
C VAL A 11 -2.62 17.32 8.09
N VAL A 12 -2.72 16.16 8.74
CA VAL A 12 -2.68 16.00 10.19
C VAL A 12 -1.41 15.27 10.63
N GLY A 13 -0.99 15.48 11.87
CA GLY A 13 0.05 14.67 12.51
C GLY A 13 -0.57 13.42 13.13
N ILE A 14 0.17 12.31 13.09
CA ILE A 14 -0.23 11.07 13.75
C ILE A 14 0.90 10.63 14.66
N THR A 15 0.58 10.45 15.94
CA THR A 15 1.49 9.92 16.95
C THR A 15 0.96 8.59 17.48
N THR A 16 1.82 7.60 17.49
CA THR A 16 1.53 6.25 17.96
C THR A 16 2.49 5.88 19.08
N GLN A 17 1.98 5.38 20.20
CA GLN A 17 2.81 4.84 21.26
C GLN A 17 3.33 3.46 20.86
N VAL A 18 4.64 3.32 20.78
CA VAL A 18 5.30 2.07 20.43
C VAL A 18 5.63 1.29 21.69
N PHE A 19 5.22 0.03 21.73
CA PHE A 19 5.52 -0.90 22.81
C PHE A 19 6.33 -2.08 22.26
N GLN A 20 7.30 -2.54 23.04
CA GLN A 20 8.08 -3.74 22.72
C GLN A 20 8.13 -4.70 23.91
N LYS A 21 8.45 -5.94 23.65
CA LYS A 21 8.68 -6.93 24.72
C LYS A 21 10.13 -6.88 25.14
N ASP A 22 10.36 -6.83 26.45
CA ASP A 22 11.68 -6.99 27.03
C ASP A 22 12.12 -8.48 27.06
N ILE A 23 13.33 -8.73 27.51
CA ILE A 23 13.90 -10.09 27.63
C ILE A 23 13.11 -11.02 28.57
N PHE A 24 12.23 -10.45 29.40
CA PHE A 24 11.34 -11.18 30.30
C PHE A 24 9.90 -11.26 29.76
N ASN A 25 9.69 -10.97 28.44
CA ASN A 25 8.39 -10.97 27.78
C ASN A 25 7.37 -9.94 28.33
N ARG A 26 7.83 -8.91 29.07
CA ARG A 26 6.99 -7.82 29.60
C ARG A 26 6.87 -6.73 28.54
N THR A 27 5.66 -6.20 28.37
CA THR A 27 5.42 -5.07 27.47
C THR A 27 5.95 -3.78 28.10
N ILE A 28 6.96 -3.18 27.48
CA ILE A 28 7.55 -1.91 27.91
C ILE A 28 7.33 -0.85 26.83
N TYR A 29 7.15 0.40 27.25
CA TYR A 29 7.10 1.54 26.35
C TYR A 29 8.46 1.73 25.68
N ALA A 30 8.49 1.76 24.35
CA ALA A 30 9.71 1.85 23.54
C ALA A 30 9.92 3.23 22.92
N GLY A 31 8.89 4.09 22.93
CA GLY A 31 8.93 5.41 22.32
C GLY A 31 7.66 5.76 21.57
N GLU A 32 7.76 6.80 20.75
CA GLU A 32 6.68 7.25 19.89
C GLU A 32 7.05 7.08 18.42
N GLY A 33 6.13 6.53 17.64
CA GLY A 33 6.14 6.60 16.19
C GLY A 33 5.42 7.87 15.75
N VAL A 34 6.01 8.61 14.84
CA VAL A 34 5.45 9.87 14.34
C VAL A 34 5.37 9.83 12.82
N GLY A 35 4.25 10.32 12.30
CA GLY A 35 4.01 10.46 10.87
C GLY A 35 2.91 11.45 10.60
N SER A 36 2.42 11.43 9.39
CA SER A 36 1.34 12.30 8.91
C SER A 36 0.15 11.50 8.43
N GLY A 37 -0.97 12.17 8.24
CA GLY A 37 -2.17 11.63 7.60
C GLY A 37 -2.90 12.71 6.82
N VAL A 38 -3.84 12.31 5.98
CA VAL A 38 -4.61 13.19 5.12
C VAL A 38 -6.10 12.97 5.35
N LEU A 39 -6.83 13.99 5.79
CA LEU A 39 -8.29 13.97 5.93
C LEU A 39 -8.92 13.97 4.54
N ILE A 40 -9.65 12.91 4.19
CA ILE A 40 -10.16 12.69 2.83
C ILE A 40 -11.66 12.95 2.67
N ASP A 41 -12.41 12.98 3.76
CA ASP A 41 -13.86 13.20 3.71
C ASP A 41 -14.41 13.94 4.95
N ASN A 42 -15.68 14.33 4.87
CA ASN A 42 -16.40 15.00 5.95
C ASN A 42 -16.84 14.05 7.08
N GLU A 43 -16.62 12.76 6.93
CA GLU A 43 -16.92 11.76 7.95
C GLU A 43 -15.75 11.60 8.93
N GLY A 44 -14.58 12.14 8.62
CA GLY A 44 -13.39 12.08 9.46
C GLY A 44 -12.49 10.88 9.19
N HIS A 45 -12.49 10.36 7.97
CA HIS A 45 -11.52 9.37 7.53
C HIS A 45 -10.20 10.04 7.16
N ILE A 46 -9.12 9.49 7.70
CA ILE A 46 -7.75 9.92 7.45
C ILE A 46 -7.00 8.76 6.83
N VAL A 47 -6.39 9.01 5.67
CA VAL A 47 -5.46 8.08 5.04
C VAL A 47 -4.06 8.34 5.58
N THR A 48 -3.32 7.27 5.86
CA THR A 48 -1.93 7.32 6.31
C THR A 48 -1.19 6.06 5.87
N ASN A 49 0.09 5.93 6.20
CA ASN A 49 0.81 4.68 5.99
C ASN A 49 0.57 3.68 7.12
N ASN A 50 0.58 2.39 6.77
CA ASN A 50 0.47 1.30 7.73
C ASN A 50 1.59 1.34 8.78
N HIS A 51 2.84 1.59 8.37
CA HIS A 51 3.97 1.65 9.31
C HIS A 51 3.85 2.78 10.34
N VAL A 52 3.11 3.85 10.05
CA VAL A 52 2.84 4.96 10.99
C VAL A 52 1.93 4.51 12.13
N VAL A 53 0.99 3.61 11.87
CA VAL A 53 0.00 3.14 12.86
C VAL A 53 0.24 1.73 13.38
N ALA A 54 1.24 1.01 12.86
CA ALA A 54 1.49 -0.41 13.17
C ALA A 54 1.76 -0.70 14.66
N GLY A 55 2.17 0.31 15.44
CA GLY A 55 2.38 0.20 16.88
C GLY A 55 1.17 0.59 17.75
N ALA A 56 0.04 0.94 17.12
CA ALA A 56 -1.14 1.46 17.82
C ALA A 56 -1.70 0.46 18.84
N LYS A 57 -1.62 0.77 20.13
CA LYS A 57 -2.21 -0.04 21.19
C LYS A 57 -3.73 0.06 21.11
N ASN A 58 -4.40 -1.08 21.08
CA ASN A 58 -5.86 -1.18 20.93
C ASN A 58 -6.41 -0.49 19.67
N GLY A 59 -5.57 -0.23 18.66
CA GLY A 59 -5.96 0.50 17.45
C GLY A 59 -6.15 2.00 17.68
N GLU A 60 -5.65 2.60 18.77
CA GLU A 60 -5.77 4.03 19.06
C GLU A 60 -4.49 4.79 18.72
N VAL A 61 -4.65 5.96 18.12
CA VAL A 61 -3.58 6.90 17.78
C VAL A 61 -3.97 8.32 18.23
N THR A 62 -2.98 9.18 18.45
CA THR A 62 -3.22 10.61 18.67
C THR A 62 -3.09 11.34 17.34
N VAL A 63 -4.13 12.10 16.98
CA VAL A 63 -4.17 12.91 15.76
C VAL A 63 -4.07 14.38 16.13
N SER A 64 -3.03 15.05 15.62
CA SER A 64 -2.81 16.50 15.79
C SER A 64 -3.36 17.24 14.58
N LEU A 65 -4.35 18.11 14.81
CA LEU A 65 -5.01 18.88 13.77
C LEU A 65 -4.25 20.18 13.43
N SER A 66 -4.61 20.77 12.29
CA SER A 66 -3.96 22.00 11.82
C SER A 66 -4.17 23.22 12.72
N ASP A 67 -5.20 23.27 13.55
CA ASP A 67 -5.45 24.30 14.56
C ASP A 67 -4.58 24.14 15.83
N GLY A 68 -3.86 23.00 15.95
CA GLY A 68 -3.05 22.65 17.12
C GLY A 68 -3.79 21.82 18.17
N SER A 69 -5.06 21.54 17.97
CA SER A 69 -5.81 20.62 18.83
C SER A 69 -5.42 19.17 18.56
N THR A 70 -5.62 18.31 19.54
CA THR A 70 -5.40 16.86 19.42
C THR A 70 -6.69 16.11 19.67
N VAL A 71 -6.91 15.05 18.90
CA VAL A 71 -8.05 14.14 19.04
C VAL A 71 -7.58 12.69 19.00
N THR A 72 -8.31 11.81 19.64
CA THR A 72 -8.09 10.36 19.52
C THR A 72 -8.63 9.89 18.17
N GLY A 73 -7.80 9.18 17.43
CA GLY A 73 -8.16 8.47 16.21
C GLY A 73 -8.21 6.97 16.46
N THR A 74 -9.12 6.28 15.77
CA THR A 74 -9.22 4.82 15.77
C THR A 74 -8.78 4.27 14.43
N VAL A 75 -7.82 3.36 14.40
CA VAL A 75 -7.40 2.63 13.20
C VAL A 75 -8.52 1.67 12.81
N ILE A 76 -9.17 1.90 11.68
CA ILE A 76 -10.29 1.07 11.21
C ILE A 76 -9.82 -0.09 10.32
N GLY A 77 -8.63 0.00 9.77
CA GLY A 77 -7.98 -1.07 9.04
C GLY A 77 -6.64 -0.66 8.46
N THR A 78 -5.85 -1.66 8.14
CA THR A 78 -4.49 -1.51 7.60
C THR A 78 -4.26 -2.48 6.46
N ASP A 79 -3.31 -2.16 5.61
CA ASP A 79 -2.80 -3.03 4.57
C ASP A 79 -1.27 -2.96 4.50
N SER A 80 -0.63 -3.98 5.02
CA SER A 80 0.83 -4.06 5.06
C SER A 80 1.48 -4.22 3.67
N GLN A 81 0.74 -4.73 2.67
CA GLN A 81 1.26 -4.94 1.32
C GLN A 81 1.36 -3.63 0.53
N THR A 82 0.46 -2.68 0.77
CA THR A 82 0.47 -1.37 0.12
C THR A 82 0.98 -0.27 1.02
N ASP A 83 1.30 -0.62 2.28
CA ASP A 83 1.70 0.33 3.33
C ASP A 83 0.65 1.44 3.55
N LEU A 84 -0.64 1.12 3.46
CA LEU A 84 -1.74 2.04 3.69
C LEU A 84 -2.53 1.67 4.95
N ALA A 85 -3.10 2.68 5.59
CA ALA A 85 -4.02 2.54 6.70
C ALA A 85 -5.10 3.63 6.66
N VAL A 86 -6.23 3.37 7.32
CA VAL A 86 -7.29 4.36 7.53
C VAL A 86 -7.54 4.52 9.00
N VAL A 87 -7.51 5.78 9.44
CA VAL A 87 -7.83 6.21 10.80
C VAL A 87 -9.14 6.98 10.77
N LYS A 88 -10.01 6.73 11.74
CA LYS A 88 -11.29 7.44 11.93
C LYS A 88 -11.18 8.38 13.11
N ILE A 89 -11.55 9.63 12.90
CA ILE A 89 -11.74 10.61 13.96
C ILE A 89 -13.18 11.13 13.94
N LYS A 90 -13.60 11.81 15.04
CA LYS A 90 -14.77 12.65 14.98
C LYS A 90 -14.45 13.83 14.05
N PRO A 91 -15.24 14.07 12.98
CA PRO A 91 -14.90 15.09 12.00
C PRO A 91 -14.78 16.46 12.66
N PRO A 92 -13.68 17.20 12.41
CA PRO A 92 -13.53 18.57 12.90
C PRO A 92 -14.48 19.50 12.14
N LYS A 93 -15.05 20.50 12.86
CA LYS A 93 -16.07 21.38 12.24
C LYS A 93 -15.51 22.35 11.21
N ASP A 94 -14.25 22.78 11.40
CA ASP A 94 -13.66 23.89 10.66
C ASP A 94 -12.54 23.46 9.68
N ILE A 95 -12.27 22.15 9.59
CA ILE A 95 -11.26 21.61 8.67
C ILE A 95 -11.97 20.88 7.54
N LYS A 96 -11.74 21.37 6.33
CA LYS A 96 -12.24 20.73 5.11
C LYS A 96 -11.34 19.57 4.71
N PRO A 97 -11.91 18.48 4.18
CA PRO A 97 -11.11 17.41 3.56
C PRO A 97 -10.34 17.94 2.35
N ILE A 98 -9.25 17.26 2.03
CA ILE A 98 -8.44 17.58 0.86
C ILE A 98 -9.22 17.30 -0.42
N LYS A 99 -8.96 18.08 -1.47
CA LYS A 99 -9.48 17.77 -2.80
C LYS A 99 -8.70 16.61 -3.39
N ILE A 100 -9.38 15.53 -3.75
CA ILE A 100 -8.78 14.38 -4.43
C ILE A 100 -8.54 14.74 -5.89
N GLY A 101 -7.32 14.56 -6.37
CA GLY A 101 -6.92 14.71 -7.75
C GLY A 101 -7.01 13.39 -8.51
N ASP A 102 -6.38 13.36 -9.68
CA ASP A 102 -6.29 12.20 -10.57
C ASP A 102 -4.83 11.87 -10.85
N SER A 103 -4.31 10.83 -10.20
CA SER A 103 -2.92 10.40 -10.36
C SER A 103 -2.59 9.79 -11.72
N ASP A 104 -3.61 9.38 -12.50
CA ASP A 104 -3.38 8.79 -13.83
C ASP A 104 -3.18 9.88 -14.89
N SER A 105 -3.59 11.12 -14.61
CA SER A 105 -3.39 12.29 -15.47
C SER A 105 -2.05 13.00 -15.27
N VAL A 106 -1.33 12.67 -14.18
CA VAL A 106 -0.07 13.32 -13.80
C VAL A 106 1.03 13.07 -14.84
N GLN A 107 1.85 14.08 -15.13
CA GLN A 107 2.95 13.99 -16.08
C GLN A 107 4.32 14.28 -15.42
N VAL A 108 5.36 13.65 -15.96
CA VAL A 108 6.75 13.93 -15.54
C VAL A 108 7.10 15.39 -15.83
N GLY A 109 7.71 16.06 -14.84
CA GLY A 109 8.06 17.47 -14.89
C GLY A 109 7.01 18.40 -14.26
N GLU A 110 5.81 17.92 -13.93
CA GLU A 110 4.82 18.72 -13.20
C GLU A 110 5.29 19.07 -11.79
N PRO A 111 4.91 20.25 -11.25
CA PRO A 111 5.21 20.60 -9.87
C PRO A 111 4.57 19.62 -8.88
N ALA A 112 5.36 19.18 -7.91
CA ALA A 112 4.94 18.30 -6.82
C ALA A 112 5.27 18.96 -5.48
N ILE A 113 4.31 18.97 -4.57
CA ILE A 113 4.47 19.53 -3.23
C ILE A 113 4.14 18.46 -2.22
N ALA A 114 5.13 18.08 -1.41
CA ALA A 114 4.92 17.14 -0.32
C ALA A 114 4.62 17.92 0.96
N ILE A 115 3.53 17.56 1.63
CA ILE A 115 3.08 18.17 2.88
C ILE A 115 3.04 17.08 3.95
N GLY A 116 3.64 17.39 5.10
CA GLY A 116 3.56 16.58 6.31
C GLY A 116 3.28 17.46 7.53
N ASN A 117 2.93 16.82 8.63
CA ASN A 117 2.73 17.47 9.91
C ASN A 117 3.46 16.69 11.03
N PRO A 118 4.79 16.51 10.91
CA PRO A 118 5.56 15.81 11.91
C PRO A 118 5.58 16.60 13.24
N LEU A 119 5.50 15.91 14.36
CA LEU A 119 5.81 16.43 15.70
C LEU A 119 4.96 17.63 16.20
N GLY A 120 3.71 17.77 15.76
CA GLY A 120 2.81 18.76 16.33
C GLY A 120 3.25 20.22 16.07
N LEU A 121 3.21 21.09 17.11
CA LEU A 121 3.40 22.53 16.95
C LEU A 121 4.79 22.97 16.53
N GLU A 122 5.86 22.21 16.82
CA GLU A 122 7.25 22.60 16.55
C GLU A 122 7.63 22.50 15.07
N PHE A 123 7.05 21.56 14.31
CA PHE A 123 7.31 21.37 12.88
C PHE A 123 6.02 21.39 12.06
N LYS A 124 5.00 22.07 12.55
CA LYS A 124 3.68 22.19 11.95
C LYS A 124 3.79 22.59 10.47
N GLY A 125 3.25 21.74 9.59
CA GLY A 125 3.14 22.05 8.18
C GLY A 125 4.48 22.03 7.43
N SER A 126 5.34 21.02 7.69
CA SER A 126 6.54 20.83 6.87
C SER A 126 6.16 20.66 5.41
N VAL A 127 6.67 21.52 4.55
CA VAL A 127 6.40 21.54 3.12
C VAL A 127 7.72 21.45 2.36
N THR A 128 7.80 20.49 1.47
CA THR A 128 8.88 20.40 0.49
C THR A 128 8.30 20.47 -0.91
N SER A 129 9.06 20.98 -1.87
CA SER A 129 8.63 21.14 -3.27
C SER A 129 9.67 20.59 -4.22
N GLY A 130 9.20 20.05 -5.31
CA GLY A 130 9.99 19.51 -6.40
C GLY A 130 9.11 19.32 -7.63
N VAL A 131 9.45 18.30 -8.41
CA VAL A 131 8.69 17.89 -9.60
C VAL A 131 8.40 16.39 -9.55
N ILE A 132 7.48 15.96 -10.37
CA ILE A 132 7.30 14.54 -10.67
C ILE A 132 8.51 14.08 -11.50
N SER A 133 9.36 13.25 -10.93
CA SER A 133 10.60 12.78 -11.56
C SER A 133 10.38 11.57 -12.45
N ALA A 134 9.45 10.69 -12.08
CA ALA A 134 9.05 9.53 -12.86
C ALA A 134 7.68 9.00 -12.41
N LEU A 135 7.04 8.24 -13.29
CA LEU A 135 5.82 7.49 -13.03
C LEU A 135 6.10 5.99 -13.16
N ALA A 136 5.23 5.16 -12.60
CA ALA A 136 5.27 3.71 -12.70
C ALA A 136 6.60 3.07 -12.24
N ARG A 137 7.25 3.63 -11.20
CA ARG A 137 8.45 3.03 -10.61
C ARG A 137 8.08 1.82 -9.76
N THR A 138 8.40 0.65 -10.24
CA THR A 138 8.29 -0.60 -9.46
C THR A 138 9.58 -0.79 -8.69
N ILE A 139 9.51 -0.87 -7.36
CA ILE A 139 10.66 -1.15 -6.50
C ILE A 139 10.56 -2.59 -6.04
N ASP A 140 11.45 -3.46 -6.52
CA ASP A 140 11.42 -4.92 -6.35
C ASP A 140 11.59 -5.43 -4.90
N GLU A 141 11.88 -4.57 -3.92
CA GLU A 141 12.35 -5.03 -2.60
C GLU A 141 11.25 -5.32 -1.58
N GLN A 142 9.96 -5.02 -1.85
CA GLN A 142 8.91 -5.12 -0.82
C GLN A 142 7.55 -5.67 -1.29
N GLY A 143 7.47 -6.35 -2.41
CA GLY A 143 6.20 -6.92 -2.88
C GLY A 143 5.13 -5.87 -3.23
N GLN A 144 5.57 -4.70 -3.64
CA GLN A 144 4.75 -3.55 -3.93
C GLN A 144 3.72 -3.82 -5.02
N ARG A 145 2.47 -3.41 -4.77
CA ARG A 145 1.35 -3.68 -5.67
C ARG A 145 1.14 -2.63 -6.75
N PHE A 146 1.61 -1.41 -6.53
CA PHE A 146 1.34 -0.29 -7.45
C PHE A 146 2.63 0.34 -7.92
N PRO A 147 2.67 0.79 -9.19
CA PRO A 147 3.73 1.66 -9.63
C PRO A 147 3.65 2.97 -8.83
N LEU A 148 4.78 3.41 -8.30
CA LEU A 148 4.89 4.62 -7.50
C LEU A 148 5.09 5.86 -8.34
N ILE A 149 4.66 7.00 -7.81
CA ILE A 149 5.11 8.32 -8.24
C ILE A 149 6.47 8.59 -7.60
N GLN A 150 7.48 8.91 -8.42
CA GLN A 150 8.76 9.40 -7.95
C GLN A 150 8.80 10.92 -8.03
N THR A 151 9.34 11.58 -6.99
CA THR A 151 9.53 13.02 -6.92
C THR A 151 10.90 13.34 -6.33
N ASP A 152 11.47 14.49 -6.67
CA ASP A 152 12.64 15.06 -6.00
C ASP A 152 12.28 15.98 -4.82
N ALA A 153 10.99 16.23 -4.58
CA ALA A 153 10.53 16.79 -3.32
C ALA A 153 10.97 15.89 -2.17
N ALA A 154 11.61 16.46 -1.14
CA ALA A 154 12.18 15.70 -0.04
C ALA A 154 11.09 14.94 0.75
N ILE A 155 11.15 13.62 0.72
CA ILE A 155 10.31 12.72 1.52
C ILE A 155 11.19 12.15 2.64
N ASN A 156 10.81 12.46 3.90
CA ASN A 156 11.57 12.10 5.10
C ASN A 156 10.64 11.50 6.17
N PRO A 157 11.19 10.83 7.18
CA PRO A 157 10.42 10.46 8.37
C PRO A 157 9.70 11.70 8.93
N GLY A 158 8.38 11.57 9.10
CA GLY A 158 7.51 12.67 9.53
C GLY A 158 6.54 13.18 8.46
N ASN A 159 6.93 13.28 7.17
CA ASN A 159 5.94 13.52 6.12
C ASN A 159 5.37 12.24 5.49
N SER A 160 5.83 11.07 5.93
CA SER A 160 5.28 9.76 5.59
C SER A 160 3.80 9.66 6.01
N GLY A 161 2.94 9.22 5.12
CA GLY A 161 1.48 9.22 5.28
C GLY A 161 0.81 10.56 4.97
N GLY A 162 1.59 11.63 4.75
CA GLY A 162 1.11 12.94 4.34
C GLY A 162 0.81 13.02 2.84
N ALA A 163 0.46 14.22 2.39
CA ALA A 163 0.01 14.49 1.05
C ALA A 163 1.16 14.77 0.07
N LEU A 164 1.09 14.19 -1.13
CA LEU A 164 1.71 14.74 -2.33
C LEU A 164 0.61 15.43 -3.12
N ILE A 165 0.74 16.73 -3.37
CA ILE A 165 -0.24 17.52 -4.11
C ILE A 165 0.35 18.13 -5.38
N ASN A 166 -0.52 18.40 -6.35
CA ASN A 166 -0.19 19.16 -7.56
C ASN A 166 -0.22 20.69 -7.32
N ALA A 167 0.01 21.48 -8.36
CA ALA A 167 0.00 22.95 -8.29
C ALA A 167 -1.37 23.53 -7.93
N ASP A 168 -2.46 22.82 -8.19
CA ASP A 168 -3.84 23.23 -7.91
C ASP A 168 -4.29 22.82 -6.49
N GLY A 169 -3.41 22.18 -5.71
CA GLY A 169 -3.69 21.76 -4.34
C GLY A 169 -4.49 20.43 -4.27
N GLU A 170 -4.53 19.68 -5.33
CA GLU A 170 -5.20 18.40 -5.36
C GLU A 170 -4.26 17.27 -4.92
N LEU A 171 -4.77 16.32 -4.13
CA LEU A 171 -4.04 15.15 -3.68
C LEU A 171 -3.80 14.20 -4.85
N ILE A 172 -2.53 13.99 -5.22
CA ILE A 172 -2.12 13.07 -6.29
C ILE A 172 -1.41 11.81 -5.76
N GLY A 173 -0.99 11.81 -4.48
CA GLY A 173 -0.36 10.65 -3.87
C GLY A 173 -0.22 10.76 -2.35
N ILE A 174 0.08 9.62 -1.72
CA ILE A 174 0.39 9.50 -0.29
C ILE A 174 1.90 9.27 -0.14
N ASN A 175 2.60 10.18 0.53
CA ASN A 175 4.05 10.11 0.74
C ASN A 175 4.44 8.86 1.52
N SER A 176 5.52 8.18 1.14
CA SER A 176 6.06 7.04 1.89
C SER A 176 7.58 7.11 2.00
N SER A 177 8.09 7.31 3.21
CA SER A 177 9.51 7.34 3.49
C SER A 177 10.14 5.94 3.59
N LYS A 178 9.32 4.90 3.82
CA LYS A 178 9.78 3.51 3.92
C LYS A 178 10.39 2.98 2.63
N ILE A 179 10.00 3.55 1.50
CA ILE A 179 10.41 3.15 0.16
C ILE A 179 11.72 3.83 -0.26
N SER A 180 12.11 4.89 0.43
CA SER A 180 13.37 5.61 0.15
C SER A 180 14.55 4.78 0.65
N LYS A 181 15.56 4.55 -0.21
CA LYS A 181 16.81 3.91 0.21
C LYS A 181 17.63 4.89 1.06
N GLU A 182 18.07 4.46 2.23
CA GLU A 182 19.00 5.23 3.06
C GLU A 182 20.23 5.65 2.25
N GLY A 183 20.58 6.92 2.31
CA GLY A 183 21.78 7.48 1.65
C GLY A 183 21.58 7.90 0.19
N ILE A 184 20.38 7.85 -0.37
CA ILE A 184 20.08 8.40 -1.70
C ILE A 184 19.22 9.63 -1.55
N GLU A 185 19.81 10.80 -1.73
CA GLU A 185 19.10 12.08 -1.74
C GLU A 185 18.41 12.33 -3.09
N GLY A 186 17.28 13.06 -3.08
CA GLY A 186 16.56 13.46 -4.30
C GLY A 186 15.67 12.36 -4.93
N MET A 187 15.43 11.26 -4.22
CA MET A 187 14.46 10.25 -4.64
C MET A 187 13.41 10.02 -3.56
N GLY A 188 12.30 10.74 -3.65
CA GLY A 188 11.10 10.54 -2.85
C GLY A 188 10.08 9.70 -3.62
N PHE A 189 9.21 9.00 -2.88
CA PHE A 189 8.16 8.17 -3.47
C PHE A 189 6.82 8.43 -2.81
N ALA A 190 5.76 8.36 -3.61
CA ALA A 190 4.39 8.43 -3.14
C ALA A 190 3.52 7.35 -3.81
N ILE A 191 2.56 6.83 -3.06
CA ILE A 191 1.55 5.89 -3.55
C ILE A 191 0.52 6.70 -4.34
N PRO A 192 0.27 6.40 -5.64
CA PRO A 192 -0.71 7.13 -6.45
C PRO A 192 -2.09 7.12 -5.81
N ILE A 193 -2.79 8.26 -5.85
CA ILE A 193 -4.05 8.42 -5.13
C ILE A 193 -5.17 7.53 -5.68
N ASN A 194 -5.25 7.32 -7.00
CA ASN A 194 -6.28 6.45 -7.58
C ASN A 194 -6.15 5.01 -7.06
N SER A 195 -4.91 4.51 -6.98
CA SER A 195 -4.62 3.20 -6.39
C SER A 195 -4.87 3.17 -4.89
N ALA A 196 -4.48 4.23 -4.16
CA ALA A 196 -4.69 4.34 -2.73
C ALA A 196 -6.18 4.33 -2.38
N MET A 197 -7.01 5.08 -3.10
CA MET A 197 -8.46 5.16 -2.83
C MET A 197 -9.17 3.82 -3.00
N THR A 198 -8.77 2.97 -3.94
CA THR A 198 -9.31 1.60 -4.07
C THR A 198 -9.10 0.78 -2.79
N ILE A 199 -7.94 0.91 -2.17
CA ILE A 199 -7.60 0.24 -0.89
C ILE A 199 -8.35 0.87 0.28
N VAL A 200 -8.36 2.20 0.33
CA VAL A 200 -9.05 2.99 1.37
C VAL A 200 -10.55 2.66 1.40
N ASP A 201 -11.21 2.64 0.25
CA ASP A 201 -12.63 2.31 0.14
C ASP A 201 -12.93 0.87 0.63
N SER A 202 -12.04 -0.08 0.31
CA SER A 202 -12.16 -1.44 0.83
C SER A 202 -12.02 -1.49 2.36
N ILE A 203 -11.07 -0.72 2.92
CA ILE A 203 -10.88 -0.64 4.38
C ILE A 203 -12.09 0.03 5.04
N ILE A 204 -12.57 1.15 4.52
CA ILE A 204 -13.74 1.86 5.07
C ILE A 204 -14.96 0.94 5.07
N LYS A 205 -15.20 0.23 3.97
CA LYS A 205 -16.38 -0.61 3.80
C LYS A 205 -16.32 -1.92 4.59
N ASN A 206 -15.14 -2.55 4.70
CA ASN A 206 -15.01 -3.92 5.18
C ASN A 206 -14.09 -4.06 6.41
N GLY A 207 -13.47 -2.97 6.89
CA GLY A 207 -12.45 -3.00 7.93
C GLY A 207 -11.09 -3.62 7.48
N LYS A 208 -10.99 -4.04 6.23
CA LYS A 208 -9.82 -4.70 5.65
C LYS A 208 -9.83 -4.65 4.14
N VAL A 209 -8.67 -4.90 3.53
CA VAL A 209 -8.59 -5.08 2.07
C VAL A 209 -9.03 -6.49 1.70
N ILE A 210 -10.01 -6.57 0.82
CA ILE A 210 -10.49 -7.84 0.26
C ILE A 210 -9.73 -8.09 -1.05
N ARG A 211 -9.01 -9.22 -1.13
CA ARG A 211 -8.25 -9.61 -2.31
C ARG A 211 -8.65 -10.96 -2.82
N PRO A 212 -8.71 -11.13 -4.15
CA PRO A 212 -8.86 -12.45 -4.74
C PRO A 212 -7.63 -13.31 -4.39
N TYR A 213 -7.86 -14.60 -4.22
CA TYR A 213 -6.85 -15.53 -3.74
C TYR A 213 -6.95 -16.86 -4.50
N ILE A 214 -5.81 -17.32 -5.03
CA ILE A 214 -5.71 -18.60 -5.73
C ILE A 214 -5.11 -19.71 -4.85
N GLY A 215 -4.28 -19.36 -3.88
CA GLY A 215 -3.70 -20.32 -2.93
C GLY A 215 -2.47 -21.06 -3.44
N VAL A 216 -1.61 -20.37 -4.22
CA VAL A 216 -0.35 -20.92 -4.69
C VAL A 216 0.83 -20.05 -4.28
N TRP A 217 1.97 -20.67 -3.96
CA TRP A 217 3.28 -20.06 -3.96
C TRP A 217 4.00 -20.60 -5.18
N ALA A 218 4.38 -19.71 -6.07
CA ALA A 218 5.00 -20.08 -7.35
C ALA A 218 6.29 -19.31 -7.55
N VAL A 219 7.14 -19.82 -8.42
CA VAL A 219 8.37 -19.17 -8.84
C VAL A 219 8.44 -19.15 -10.36
N ASP A 220 8.89 -18.04 -10.92
CA ASP A 220 9.30 -17.95 -12.31
C ASP A 220 10.74 -18.45 -12.48
N ARG A 221 11.19 -18.59 -13.72
CA ARG A 221 12.53 -19.07 -14.06
C ARG A 221 13.64 -18.25 -13.38
N GLN A 222 13.49 -16.94 -13.30
CA GLN A 222 14.49 -16.06 -12.70
C GLN A 222 14.56 -16.23 -11.19
N THR A 223 13.41 -16.29 -10.53
CA THR A 223 13.29 -16.51 -9.08
C THR A 223 13.75 -17.91 -8.69
N ALA A 224 13.43 -18.92 -9.49
CA ALA A 224 13.91 -20.30 -9.32
C ALA A 224 15.44 -20.35 -9.34
N ALA A 225 16.07 -19.72 -10.34
CA ALA A 225 17.53 -19.67 -10.46
C ALA A 225 18.21 -18.98 -9.26
N ARG A 226 17.63 -17.87 -8.76
CA ARG A 226 18.14 -17.16 -7.57
C ARG A 226 18.06 -17.99 -6.28
N ASN A 227 17.08 -18.90 -6.19
CA ASN A 227 16.85 -19.75 -5.02
C ASN A 227 17.38 -21.17 -5.18
N ASN A 228 18.22 -21.44 -6.21
CA ASN A 228 18.76 -22.76 -6.52
C ASN A 228 17.67 -23.85 -6.73
N VAL A 229 16.52 -23.47 -7.23
CA VAL A 229 15.45 -24.38 -7.64
C VAL A 229 15.69 -24.74 -9.11
N SER A 230 15.85 -26.03 -9.40
CA SER A 230 16.00 -26.50 -10.78
C SER A 230 14.66 -26.40 -11.51
N TYR A 231 14.52 -25.38 -12.38
CA TYR A 231 13.33 -25.16 -13.17
C TYR A 231 13.70 -24.51 -14.51
N GLU A 232 13.41 -25.20 -15.61
CA GLU A 232 13.72 -24.76 -16.98
C GLU A 232 12.46 -24.51 -17.82
N GLY A 233 11.26 -24.68 -17.24
CA GLY A 233 9.99 -24.52 -17.95
C GLY A 233 9.63 -23.07 -18.24
N ASP A 234 8.70 -22.89 -19.16
CA ASP A 234 8.02 -21.63 -19.42
C ASP A 234 6.73 -21.60 -18.59
N GLY A 235 6.56 -20.58 -17.79
CA GLY A 235 5.43 -20.44 -16.85
C GLY A 235 5.87 -20.35 -15.40
N LEU A 236 4.95 -20.58 -14.47
CA LEU A 236 5.19 -20.50 -13.03
C LEU A 236 5.14 -21.86 -12.37
N LEU A 237 6.27 -22.32 -11.84
CA LEU A 237 6.35 -23.55 -11.07
C LEU A 237 5.70 -23.36 -9.69
N ILE A 238 4.71 -24.17 -9.36
CA ILE A 238 4.11 -24.20 -8.04
C ILE A 238 5.07 -24.94 -7.09
N VAL A 239 5.61 -24.19 -6.13
CA VAL A 239 6.53 -24.73 -5.12
C VAL A 239 5.82 -25.07 -3.80
N GLN A 240 4.66 -24.45 -3.56
CA GLN A 240 3.83 -24.74 -2.41
C GLN A 240 2.37 -24.37 -2.70
N LEU A 241 1.43 -25.11 -2.10
CA LEU A 241 0.00 -24.87 -2.18
C LEU A 241 -0.59 -24.72 -0.77
N ASP A 242 -1.59 -23.84 -0.65
CA ASP A 242 -2.51 -23.94 0.48
C ASP A 242 -3.40 -25.15 0.28
N SER A 243 -3.27 -26.15 1.15
CA SER A 243 -4.00 -27.43 1.07
C SER A 243 -5.53 -27.27 1.06
N ASN A 244 -6.03 -26.17 1.63
CA ASN A 244 -7.46 -25.82 1.64
C ASN A 244 -7.76 -24.69 0.64
N GLY A 245 -6.77 -24.25 -0.13
CA GLY A 245 -6.91 -23.16 -1.07
C GLY A 245 -7.63 -23.53 -2.36
N PRO A 246 -8.07 -22.51 -3.11
CA PRO A 246 -8.83 -22.71 -4.36
C PRO A 246 -8.10 -23.58 -5.40
N ALA A 247 -6.79 -23.40 -5.57
CA ALA A 247 -6.01 -24.18 -6.53
C ALA A 247 -5.93 -25.66 -6.15
N ALA A 248 -5.70 -25.98 -4.86
CA ALA A 248 -5.69 -27.36 -4.37
C ALA A 248 -7.08 -28.02 -4.55
N GLN A 249 -8.16 -27.30 -4.23
CA GLN A 249 -9.53 -27.79 -4.45
C GLN A 249 -9.86 -28.03 -5.92
N ALA A 250 -9.20 -27.31 -6.83
CA ALA A 250 -9.33 -27.50 -8.29
C ALA A 250 -8.40 -28.58 -8.85
N GLY A 251 -7.61 -29.25 -8.00
CA GLY A 251 -6.77 -30.39 -8.36
C GLY A 251 -5.34 -30.05 -8.81
N LEU A 252 -4.87 -28.81 -8.59
CA LEU A 252 -3.46 -28.49 -8.78
C LEU A 252 -2.63 -29.07 -7.62
N VAL A 253 -1.39 -29.39 -7.87
CA VAL A 253 -0.43 -29.93 -6.90
C VAL A 253 0.93 -29.23 -7.01
N GLU A 254 1.76 -29.40 -6.01
CA GLU A 254 3.16 -28.94 -6.07
C GLU A 254 3.89 -29.66 -7.21
N GLY A 255 4.73 -28.90 -7.93
CA GLY A 255 5.39 -29.36 -9.15
C GLY A 255 4.62 -29.09 -10.44
N ASP A 256 3.35 -28.69 -10.37
CA ASP A 256 2.62 -28.21 -11.56
C ASP A 256 3.16 -26.85 -12.00
N THR A 257 3.07 -26.59 -13.31
CA THR A 257 3.50 -25.32 -13.90
C THR A 257 2.30 -24.60 -14.50
N ILE A 258 1.93 -23.44 -13.96
CA ILE A 258 0.89 -22.57 -14.52
C ILE A 258 1.43 -21.93 -15.80
N ALA A 259 0.73 -22.14 -16.92
CA ALA A 259 1.11 -21.62 -18.21
C ALA A 259 0.21 -20.46 -18.67
N GLN A 260 -1.11 -20.52 -18.38
CA GLN A 260 -2.05 -19.50 -18.81
C GLN A 260 -3.17 -19.29 -17.78
N ILE A 261 -3.70 -18.05 -17.73
CA ILE A 261 -4.93 -17.69 -17.03
C ILE A 261 -5.86 -16.99 -18.02
N ASP A 262 -7.09 -17.51 -18.16
CA ASP A 262 -8.11 -17.02 -19.10
C ASP A 262 -7.55 -16.84 -20.54
N GLY A 263 -6.65 -17.75 -20.97
CA GLY A 263 -6.03 -17.75 -22.29
C GLY A 263 -4.88 -16.78 -22.47
N LYS A 264 -4.46 -16.04 -21.43
CA LYS A 264 -3.26 -15.20 -21.43
C LYS A 264 -2.08 -15.97 -20.87
N ASP A 265 -0.95 -15.92 -21.54
CA ASP A 265 0.30 -16.55 -21.09
C ASP A 265 0.77 -15.92 -19.78
N ILE A 266 1.26 -16.77 -18.87
CA ILE A 266 1.79 -16.38 -17.56
C ILE A 266 3.20 -16.91 -17.44
N THR A 267 4.17 -16.02 -17.51
CA THR A 267 5.62 -16.34 -17.46
C THR A 267 6.31 -15.74 -16.24
N THR A 268 5.67 -14.75 -15.60
CA THR A 268 6.20 -14.03 -14.43
C THR A 268 5.20 -13.97 -13.28
N LEU A 269 5.71 -13.84 -12.06
CA LEU A 269 4.86 -13.62 -10.88
C LEU A 269 4.03 -12.33 -10.97
N LEU A 270 4.56 -11.32 -11.67
CA LEU A 270 3.84 -10.06 -11.88
C LEU A 270 2.60 -10.29 -12.74
N GLU A 271 2.72 -10.99 -13.87
CA GLU A 271 1.59 -11.33 -14.75
C GLU A 271 0.53 -12.16 -14.02
N LEU A 272 0.95 -13.17 -13.23
CA LEU A 272 0.02 -13.92 -12.39
C LEU A 272 -0.77 -12.99 -11.46
N LYS A 273 -0.05 -12.11 -10.76
CA LYS A 273 -0.64 -11.18 -9.82
C LYS A 273 -1.61 -10.22 -10.50
N GLU A 274 -1.24 -9.63 -11.64
CA GLU A 274 -2.11 -8.75 -12.42
C GLU A 274 -3.40 -9.45 -12.86
N GLN A 275 -3.31 -10.70 -13.34
CA GLN A 275 -4.49 -11.45 -13.76
C GLN A 275 -5.41 -11.78 -12.58
N ILE A 276 -4.86 -12.11 -11.41
CA ILE A 276 -5.65 -12.38 -10.21
C ILE A 276 -6.24 -11.08 -9.64
N ASP A 277 -5.46 -10.02 -9.53
CA ASP A 277 -5.90 -8.74 -8.94
C ASP A 277 -6.96 -8.02 -9.78
N ALA A 278 -7.04 -8.31 -11.08
CA ALA A 278 -8.10 -7.82 -11.96
C ALA A 278 -9.47 -8.49 -11.71
N LYS A 279 -9.54 -9.47 -10.82
CA LYS A 279 -10.77 -10.22 -10.48
C LYS A 279 -11.27 -9.87 -9.08
N SER A 280 -12.45 -10.40 -8.76
CA SER A 280 -13.02 -10.34 -7.40
C SER A 280 -13.03 -11.72 -6.75
N PRO A 281 -13.00 -11.81 -5.40
CA PRO A 281 -13.26 -13.07 -4.73
C PRO A 281 -14.61 -13.66 -5.16
N GLY A 282 -14.60 -14.96 -5.47
CA GLY A 282 -15.77 -15.65 -6.02
C GLY A 282 -15.81 -15.75 -7.54
N ASP A 283 -15.04 -14.94 -8.26
CA ASP A 283 -14.89 -15.09 -9.71
C ASP A 283 -14.22 -16.42 -10.05
N THR A 284 -14.55 -16.93 -11.24
CA THR A 284 -13.97 -18.17 -11.75
C THR A 284 -13.00 -17.86 -12.89
N ILE A 285 -11.78 -18.35 -12.78
CA ILE A 285 -10.74 -18.25 -13.81
C ILE A 285 -10.49 -19.63 -14.43
N LEU A 286 -10.10 -19.65 -15.70
CA LEU A 286 -9.60 -20.85 -16.38
C LEU A 286 -8.07 -20.86 -16.30
N VAL A 287 -7.50 -21.87 -15.63
CA VAL A 287 -6.07 -22.05 -15.52
C VAL A 287 -5.61 -23.19 -16.40
N SER A 288 -4.71 -22.94 -17.36
CA SER A 288 -3.99 -23.95 -18.10
C SER A 288 -2.62 -24.20 -17.44
N TYR A 289 -2.31 -25.46 -17.19
CA TYR A 289 -1.09 -25.85 -16.46
C TYR A 289 -0.54 -27.16 -16.96
N THR A 290 0.76 -27.39 -16.76
CA THR A 290 1.42 -28.65 -17.07
C THR A 290 1.52 -29.50 -15.81
N HIS A 291 1.03 -30.75 -15.88
CA HIS A 291 1.12 -31.75 -14.84
C HIS A 291 1.83 -32.99 -15.40
N ASN A 292 2.97 -33.37 -14.83
CA ASN A 292 3.76 -34.52 -15.30
C ASN A 292 4.01 -34.46 -16.82
N GLY A 293 4.39 -33.30 -17.35
CA GLY A 293 4.68 -33.07 -18.78
C GLY A 293 3.43 -33.01 -19.69
N LYS A 294 2.22 -33.09 -19.15
CA LYS A 294 0.99 -33.01 -19.93
C LYS A 294 0.21 -31.73 -19.63
N MET A 295 -0.19 -31.02 -20.68
CA MET A 295 -1.05 -29.85 -20.57
C MET A 295 -2.44 -30.25 -20.11
N LYS A 296 -2.95 -29.56 -19.09
CA LYS A 296 -4.30 -29.68 -18.53
C LYS A 296 -4.90 -28.30 -18.33
N SER A 297 -6.21 -28.25 -18.17
CA SER A 297 -6.91 -27.02 -17.78
C SER A 297 -7.97 -27.33 -16.72
N THR A 298 -8.13 -26.41 -15.79
CA THR A 298 -9.17 -26.49 -14.75
C THR A 298 -9.75 -25.12 -14.46
N LYS A 299 -10.98 -25.10 -13.93
CA LYS A 299 -11.63 -23.86 -13.47
C LYS A 299 -11.36 -23.71 -11.99
N ILE A 300 -10.88 -22.54 -11.58
CA ILE A 300 -10.62 -22.20 -10.19
C ILE A 300 -11.55 -21.06 -9.79
N LYS A 301 -12.37 -21.30 -8.77
CA LYS A 301 -13.15 -20.23 -8.14
C LYS A 301 -12.26 -19.53 -7.11
N LEU A 302 -11.95 -18.26 -7.34
CA LEU A 302 -11.06 -17.49 -6.48
C LEU A 302 -11.64 -17.36 -5.07
N GLY A 303 -10.83 -17.62 -4.08
CA GLY A 303 -11.12 -17.37 -2.69
C GLY A 303 -10.88 -15.92 -2.30
N GLN A 304 -11.00 -15.65 -1.01
CA GLN A 304 -10.66 -14.38 -0.39
C GLN A 304 -9.39 -14.56 0.45
N ALA A 305 -8.34 -13.79 0.13
CA ALA A 305 -7.17 -13.72 1.01
C ALA A 305 -7.53 -12.96 2.28
N ALA A 306 -7.14 -13.50 3.44
CA ALA A 306 -7.13 -12.72 4.66
C ALA A 306 -5.94 -11.74 4.60
N SER A 307 -6.18 -10.43 4.73
CA SER A 307 -5.11 -9.50 5.05
C SER A 307 -4.62 -9.82 6.46
N LYS A 308 -3.33 -10.16 6.59
CA LYS A 308 -2.66 -10.28 7.90
C LYS A 308 -2.25 -8.91 8.37
#